data_d37254b245f3d7ff6783497d74d4892d
#
_entry.id   d37254b245f3d7ff6783497d74d4892d
#
_cell.length_a   1.000
_cell.length_b   1.000
_cell.length_c   1.000
_cell.angle_alpha   90.00
_cell.angle_beta   90.00
_cell.angle_gamma   90.00
#
_symmetry.space_group_name_H-M   'P 1'
#
loop_
_entity.id
_entity.type
_entity.pdbx_description
1 polymer ?
#
loop_
_entity_poly.entity_id
_entity_poly.type
_entity_poly.pdbx_seq_one_letter_code
_entity_poly.pdbx_strand_id
1 'polypeptide(L)'
;MKRKISTFTLVAALPALLGAGEPGGTLTVNVSGIRNTAGSLIACVFRDRQGFPTCQKSRSAIIQRSRINGASMTVRFTGLPPGAYVASVQHDEDNDGKLKTNFIGIPKEGVGISNNPGGIPSWGRAVFRMQGDAAIAITMRYI
;
A
#
# COMPACT_ATOMS: atom_id res chain seq x y z
N MET A 1 -47.98 52.04 -34.39
CA MET A 1 -46.68 51.76 -33.80
C MET A 1 -46.76 50.42 -33.06
N LYS A 2 -46.21 49.35 -33.64
CA LYS A 2 -46.16 48.02 -33.00
C LYS A 2 -44.78 47.85 -32.34
N ARG A 3 -44.74 47.84 -31.01
CA ARG A 3 -43.50 47.51 -30.26
C ARG A 3 -43.31 45.99 -30.26
N LYS A 4 -42.21 45.54 -30.86
CA LYS A 4 -41.73 44.16 -30.76
C LYS A 4 -41.04 44.00 -29.42
N ILE A 5 -41.60 43.16 -28.55
CA ILE A 5 -40.94 42.70 -27.31
C ILE A 5 -40.07 41.54 -27.67
N SER A 6 -38.76 41.74 -27.62
CA SER A 6 -37.77 40.69 -27.82
C SER A 6 -37.57 39.98 -26.48
N THR A 7 -38.01 38.73 -26.40
CA THR A 7 -37.81 37.90 -25.24
C THR A 7 -36.35 37.33 -25.29
N PHE A 8 -35.50 37.85 -24.40
CA PHE A 8 -34.19 37.30 -24.19
C PHE A 8 -34.29 36.06 -23.28
N THR A 9 -34.09 34.88 -23.85
CA THR A 9 -33.98 33.64 -23.08
C THR A 9 -32.59 33.54 -22.50
N LEU A 10 -32.48 33.76 -21.20
CA LEU A 10 -31.24 33.57 -20.46
C LEU A 10 -31.03 32.06 -20.24
N VAL A 11 -30.13 31.43 -21.03
CA VAL A 11 -29.69 30.08 -20.81
C VAL A 11 -28.68 30.12 -19.67
N ALA A 12 -29.09 29.73 -18.48
CA ALA A 12 -28.19 29.52 -17.36
C ALA A 12 -27.40 28.21 -17.61
N ALA A 13 -26.14 28.34 -17.98
CA ALA A 13 -25.21 27.22 -18.01
C ALA A 13 -24.88 26.82 -16.56
N LEU A 14 -25.38 25.68 -16.11
CA LEU A 14 -24.90 25.04 -14.89
C LEU A 14 -23.42 24.63 -15.09
N PRO A 15 -22.50 25.04 -14.20
CA PRO A 15 -21.16 24.46 -14.23
C PRO A 15 -21.29 22.98 -13.84
N ALA A 16 -20.90 22.10 -14.75
CA ALA A 16 -20.68 20.71 -14.43
C ALA A 16 -19.58 20.65 -13.35
N LEU A 17 -19.95 20.31 -12.12
CA LEU A 17 -18.99 19.88 -11.11
C LEU A 17 -18.36 18.58 -11.62
N LEU A 18 -17.23 18.71 -12.32
CA LEU A 18 -16.30 17.61 -12.52
C LEU A 18 -15.85 17.19 -11.12
N GLY A 19 -16.38 16.05 -10.64
CA GLY A 19 -16.01 15.47 -9.37
C GLY A 19 -14.49 15.22 -9.40
N ALA A 20 -13.71 16.11 -8.74
CA ALA A 20 -12.33 15.82 -8.40
C ALA A 20 -12.38 14.61 -7.48
N GLY A 21 -11.83 13.47 -7.90
CA GLY A 21 -11.66 12.32 -7.03
C GLY A 21 -10.98 12.74 -5.74
N GLU A 22 -11.34 12.12 -4.62
CA GLU A 22 -10.71 12.39 -3.33
C GLU A 22 -9.18 12.32 -3.49
N PRO A 23 -8.42 13.33 -3.02
CA PRO A 23 -6.98 13.32 -3.12
C PRO A 23 -6.43 12.08 -2.39
N GLY A 24 -5.51 11.37 -3.03
CA GLY A 24 -4.87 10.20 -2.44
C GLY A 24 -4.07 10.56 -1.19
N GLY A 25 -4.14 9.72 -0.16
CA GLY A 25 -3.36 9.86 1.06
C GLY A 25 -1.98 9.22 0.97
N THR A 26 -1.14 9.53 1.95
CA THR A 26 0.16 8.89 2.16
C THR A 26 0.05 7.82 3.25
N LEU A 27 0.43 6.60 2.93
CA LEU A 27 0.64 5.55 3.92
C LEU A 27 2.09 5.56 4.37
N THR A 28 2.31 5.78 5.67
CA THR A 28 3.61 5.62 6.31
C THR A 28 3.69 4.26 6.99
N VAL A 29 4.61 3.42 6.54
CA VAL A 29 4.87 2.09 7.11
C VAL A 29 6.14 2.16 7.95
N ASN A 30 6.00 2.06 9.26
CA ASN A 30 7.11 2.01 10.21
C ASN A 30 7.47 0.55 10.46
N VAL A 31 8.62 0.12 9.96
CA VAL A 31 9.12 -1.24 10.05
C VAL A 31 10.15 -1.33 11.17
N SER A 32 10.02 -2.32 12.04
CA SER A 32 10.95 -2.58 13.14
C SER A 32 11.35 -4.07 13.18
N GLY A 33 12.36 -4.38 13.99
CA GLY A 33 12.82 -5.76 14.18
C GLY A 33 13.61 -6.32 12.99
N ILE A 34 14.23 -5.47 12.18
CA ILE A 34 15.14 -5.88 11.09
C ILE A 34 16.43 -6.41 11.73
N ARG A 35 16.78 -7.68 11.47
CA ARG A 35 17.86 -8.36 12.19
C ARG A 35 19.27 -7.97 11.76
N ASN A 36 19.44 -7.47 10.53
CA ASN A 36 20.73 -7.00 10.00
C ASN A 36 20.50 -6.07 8.81
N THR A 37 21.56 -5.46 8.30
CA THR A 37 21.53 -4.52 7.17
C THR A 37 21.89 -5.12 5.82
N ALA A 38 21.97 -6.46 5.72
CA ALA A 38 22.22 -7.12 4.45
C ALA A 38 21.02 -7.00 3.52
N GLY A 39 21.28 -6.85 2.23
CA GLY A 39 20.26 -6.85 1.20
C GLY A 39 19.35 -5.63 1.20
N SER A 40 18.06 -5.88 0.96
CA SER A 40 17.05 -4.85 0.77
C SER A 40 15.76 -5.16 1.55
N LEU A 41 15.04 -4.11 1.89
CA LEU A 41 13.66 -4.19 2.34
C LEU A 41 12.74 -4.04 1.12
N ILE A 42 11.90 -5.01 0.87
CA ILE A 42 10.86 -4.96 -0.14
C ILE A 42 9.53 -4.77 0.57
N ALA A 43 8.89 -3.64 0.34
CA ALA A 43 7.59 -3.32 0.91
C ALA A 43 6.55 -3.22 -0.21
N CYS A 44 5.35 -3.70 0.03
CA CYS A 44 4.26 -3.57 -0.92
C CYS A 44 2.91 -3.35 -0.26
N VAL A 45 2.03 -2.71 -1.03
CA VAL A 45 0.64 -2.44 -0.63
C VAL A 45 -0.28 -3.11 -1.64
N PHE A 46 -1.16 -3.96 -1.13
CA PHE A 46 -2.17 -4.69 -1.90
C PHE A 46 -3.53 -4.04 -1.77
N ARG A 47 -4.28 -4.01 -2.86
CA ARG A 47 -5.70 -3.64 -2.91
C ARG A 47 -6.62 -4.86 -3.03
N ASP A 48 -6.07 -5.99 -3.43
CA ASP A 48 -6.77 -7.26 -3.60
C ASP A 48 -5.89 -8.41 -3.13
N ARG A 49 -6.46 -9.59 -3.05
CA ARG A 49 -5.80 -10.80 -2.52
C ARG A 49 -4.80 -11.44 -3.47
N GLN A 50 -4.74 -10.99 -4.72
CA GLN A 50 -3.92 -11.62 -5.74
C GLN A 50 -2.43 -11.45 -5.40
N GLY A 51 -1.74 -12.58 -5.23
CA GLY A 51 -0.33 -12.64 -4.87
C GLY A 51 -0.01 -12.50 -3.38
N PHE A 52 -0.96 -12.02 -2.55
CA PHE A 52 -0.75 -11.90 -1.11
C PHE A 52 -0.31 -13.24 -0.47
N PRO A 53 0.63 -13.24 0.45
CA PRO A 53 1.37 -12.11 1.03
C PRO A 53 2.67 -11.74 0.30
N THR A 54 2.96 -12.34 -0.84
CA THR A 54 4.23 -12.18 -1.56
C THR A 54 4.14 -11.08 -2.60
N CYS A 55 4.87 -10.00 -2.40
CA CYS A 55 4.87 -8.81 -3.27
C CYS A 55 5.06 -9.17 -4.75
N GLN A 56 6.06 -10.01 -5.05
CA GLN A 56 6.45 -10.34 -6.42
C GLN A 56 5.43 -11.23 -7.16
N LYS A 57 4.48 -11.83 -6.44
CA LYS A 57 3.40 -12.63 -7.02
C LYS A 57 2.15 -11.81 -7.35
N SER A 58 2.09 -10.55 -6.91
CA SER A 58 0.99 -9.65 -7.23
C SER A 58 1.23 -8.91 -8.53
N ARG A 59 0.16 -8.74 -9.31
CA ARG A 59 0.16 -7.91 -10.53
C ARG A 59 -0.28 -6.47 -10.26
N SER A 60 -0.93 -6.23 -9.13
CA SER A 60 -1.57 -4.96 -8.78
C SER A 60 -0.94 -4.27 -7.58
N ALA A 61 -0.09 -4.96 -6.80
CA ALA A 61 0.56 -4.37 -5.64
C ALA A 61 1.54 -3.25 -6.05
N ILE A 62 1.53 -2.18 -5.26
CA ILE A 62 2.53 -1.12 -5.37
C ILE A 62 3.74 -1.57 -4.56
N ILE A 63 4.89 -1.70 -5.22
CA ILE A 63 6.10 -2.25 -4.62
C ILE A 63 7.17 -1.18 -4.51
N GLN A 64 7.83 -1.11 -3.36
CA GLN A 64 9.03 -0.30 -3.14
C GLN A 64 10.15 -1.16 -2.60
N ARG A 65 11.36 -0.92 -3.08
CA ARG A 65 12.59 -1.54 -2.60
C ARG A 65 13.50 -0.46 -2.03
N SER A 66 14.03 -0.70 -0.86
CA SER A 66 14.92 0.24 -0.16
C SER A 66 16.12 -0.50 0.40
N ARG A 67 17.29 0.13 0.33
CA ARG A 67 18.47 -0.37 1.04
C ARG A 67 18.25 -0.26 2.54
N ILE A 68 18.61 -1.29 3.28
CA ILE A 68 18.48 -1.32 4.74
C ILE A 68 19.63 -0.51 5.36
N ASN A 69 19.29 0.36 6.30
CA ASN A 69 20.24 1.23 6.99
C ASN A 69 20.16 1.13 8.53
N GLY A 70 19.36 0.22 9.06
CA GLY A 70 19.22 0.03 10.50
C GLY A 70 18.17 -1.02 10.86
N ALA A 71 17.99 -1.24 12.15
CA ALA A 71 17.00 -2.18 12.69
C ALA A 71 15.54 -1.71 12.52
N SER A 72 15.35 -0.44 12.18
CA SER A 72 14.04 0.16 11.88
C SER A 72 14.14 1.01 10.64
N MET A 73 13.08 1.00 9.84
CA MET A 73 12.96 1.80 8.62
C MET A 73 11.55 2.33 8.46
N THR A 74 11.43 3.43 7.72
CA THR A 74 10.14 3.99 7.32
C THR A 74 10.02 3.95 5.81
N VAL A 75 8.92 3.38 5.30
CA VAL A 75 8.57 3.37 3.87
C VAL A 75 7.28 4.15 3.69
N ARG A 76 7.21 4.98 2.64
CA ARG A 76 6.02 5.79 2.34
C ARG A 76 5.46 5.44 0.97
N PHE A 77 4.15 5.26 0.91
CA PHE A 77 3.39 5.09 -0.32
C PHE A 77 2.45 6.29 -0.46
N THR A 78 2.62 7.06 -1.52
CA THR A 78 1.85 8.28 -1.77
C THR A 78 0.74 8.07 -2.78
N GLY A 79 -0.29 8.93 -2.76
CA GLY A 79 -1.35 8.91 -3.75
C GLY A 79 -2.29 7.71 -3.64
N LEU A 80 -2.44 7.13 -2.44
CA LEU A 80 -3.36 6.01 -2.23
C LEU A 80 -4.79 6.52 -2.02
N PRO A 81 -5.73 6.18 -2.92
CA PRO A 81 -7.14 6.52 -2.73
C PRO A 81 -7.72 5.95 -1.44
N PRO A 82 -8.77 6.53 -0.88
CA PRO A 82 -9.51 5.92 0.23
C PRO A 82 -9.89 4.48 -0.09
N GLY A 83 -9.75 3.58 0.88
CA GLY A 83 -10.09 2.17 0.69
C GLY A 83 -9.45 1.23 1.68
N ALA A 84 -9.59 -0.05 1.41
CA ALA A 84 -9.02 -1.14 2.19
C ALA A 84 -7.71 -1.62 1.56
N TYR A 85 -6.70 -1.82 2.39
CA TYR A 85 -5.35 -2.20 1.99
C TYR A 85 -4.77 -3.26 2.90
N VAL A 86 -3.80 -3.98 2.38
CA VAL A 86 -2.87 -4.80 3.17
C VAL A 86 -1.45 -4.38 2.80
N ALA A 87 -0.58 -4.27 3.77
CA ALA A 87 0.84 -4.05 3.54
C ALA A 87 1.64 -5.30 3.93
N SER A 88 2.64 -5.64 3.14
CA SER A 88 3.60 -6.70 3.40
C SER A 88 5.02 -6.17 3.25
N VAL A 89 5.92 -6.66 4.08
CA VAL A 89 7.33 -6.29 4.06
C VAL A 89 8.16 -7.56 4.09
N GLN A 90 9.19 -7.60 3.28
CA GLN A 90 10.11 -8.72 3.13
C GLN A 90 11.55 -8.22 3.27
N HIS A 91 12.36 -8.91 4.05
CA HIS A 91 13.80 -8.67 4.12
C HIS A 91 14.51 -9.61 3.13
N ASP A 92 14.84 -9.11 1.96
CA ASP A 92 15.56 -9.80 0.91
C ASP A 92 17.08 -9.68 1.18
N GLU A 93 17.61 -10.60 1.98
CA GLU A 93 18.97 -10.50 2.51
C GLU A 93 20.06 -10.70 1.44
N ASP A 94 19.80 -11.43 0.38
CA ASP A 94 20.74 -11.67 -0.71
C ASP A 94 20.45 -10.88 -2.00
N ASN A 95 19.45 -10.01 -1.99
CA ASN A 95 19.05 -9.17 -3.13
C ASN A 95 18.65 -9.97 -4.39
N ASP A 96 18.13 -11.17 -4.26
CA ASP A 96 17.67 -11.95 -5.41
C ASP A 96 16.24 -11.60 -5.86
N GLY A 97 15.56 -10.76 -5.09
CA GLY A 97 14.19 -10.29 -5.37
C GLY A 97 13.11 -11.32 -5.09
N LYS A 98 13.44 -12.44 -4.46
CA LYS A 98 12.52 -13.55 -4.17
C LYS A 98 12.44 -13.78 -2.67
N LEU A 99 11.27 -14.19 -2.20
CA LEU A 99 11.11 -14.68 -0.84
C LEU A 99 11.61 -16.13 -0.78
N LYS A 100 12.72 -16.36 -0.10
CA LYS A 100 13.22 -17.71 0.14
C LYS A 100 12.37 -18.44 1.15
N THR A 101 11.99 -19.66 0.80
CA THR A 101 11.27 -20.58 1.68
C THR A 101 12.03 -21.88 1.82
N ASN A 102 11.78 -22.62 2.91
CA ASN A 102 12.22 -24.00 3.00
C ASN A 102 11.31 -24.92 2.15
N PHE A 103 11.60 -26.22 2.15
CA PHE A 103 10.87 -27.21 1.35
C PHE A 103 9.38 -27.37 1.74
N ILE A 104 8.97 -26.90 2.91
CA ILE A 104 7.56 -26.88 3.36
C ILE A 104 6.90 -25.50 3.24
N GLY A 105 7.55 -24.53 2.57
CA GLY A 105 7.00 -23.20 2.30
C GLY A 105 7.14 -22.18 3.42
N ILE A 106 7.92 -22.47 4.48
CA ILE A 106 8.18 -21.52 5.57
C ILE A 106 9.25 -20.52 5.11
N PRO A 107 9.02 -19.20 5.25
CA PRO A 107 10.02 -18.20 4.90
C PRO A 107 11.32 -18.38 5.69
N LYS A 108 12.45 -18.39 5.00
CA LYS A 108 13.79 -18.33 5.58
C LYS A 108 14.27 -16.90 5.82
N GLU A 109 13.70 -15.96 5.12
CA GLU A 109 13.95 -14.54 5.23
C GLU A 109 12.88 -13.86 6.09
N GLY A 110 13.20 -12.67 6.60
CA GLY A 110 12.27 -11.93 7.43
C GLY A 110 11.04 -11.47 6.67
N VAL A 111 9.88 -11.58 7.29
CA VAL A 111 8.60 -11.08 6.76
C VAL A 111 7.84 -10.32 7.84
N GLY A 112 7.06 -9.34 7.41
CA GLY A 112 6.14 -8.60 8.26
C GLY A 112 4.88 -8.23 7.49
N ILE A 113 3.76 -8.17 8.18
CA ILE A 113 2.46 -7.92 7.57
C ILE A 113 1.68 -6.93 8.44
N SER A 114 0.89 -6.06 7.82
CA SER A 114 0.03 -5.11 8.51
C SER A 114 -0.83 -5.79 9.59
N ASN A 115 -1.04 -5.10 10.70
CA ASN A 115 -1.68 -5.60 11.92
C ASN A 115 -0.90 -6.71 12.66
N ASN A 116 0.28 -7.08 12.20
CA ASN A 116 1.15 -8.10 12.82
C ASN A 116 0.42 -9.40 13.23
N PRO A 117 -0.36 -10.03 12.35
CA PRO A 117 -1.10 -11.24 12.68
C PRO A 117 -0.13 -12.38 13.01
N GLY A 118 -0.38 -13.12 14.08
CA GLY A 118 0.36 -14.33 14.39
C GLY A 118 -0.02 -15.50 13.48
N GLY A 119 0.90 -16.47 13.30
CA GLY A 119 0.67 -17.67 12.51
C GLY A 119 0.61 -17.43 11.01
N ILE A 120 -0.18 -18.22 10.30
CA ILE A 120 -0.31 -18.13 8.84
C ILE A 120 -0.96 -16.81 8.45
N PRO A 121 -0.36 -16.05 7.52
CA PRO A 121 -0.92 -14.80 7.02
C PRO A 121 -2.33 -15.01 6.43
N SER A 122 -3.25 -14.16 6.85
CA SER A 122 -4.58 -14.13 6.26
C SER A 122 -4.98 -12.69 5.93
N TRP A 123 -5.63 -12.51 4.80
CA TRP A 123 -6.08 -11.20 4.32
C TRP A 123 -6.96 -10.49 5.36
N GLY A 124 -7.97 -11.17 5.88
CA GLY A 124 -8.93 -10.55 6.81
C GLY A 124 -8.31 -10.05 8.11
N ARG A 125 -7.20 -10.65 8.56
CA ARG A 125 -6.45 -10.23 9.75
C ARG A 125 -5.45 -9.12 9.46
N ALA A 126 -5.04 -8.98 8.22
CA ALA A 126 -4.03 -8.02 7.77
C ALA A 126 -4.62 -6.71 7.24
N VAL A 127 -5.89 -6.70 6.81
CA VAL A 127 -6.53 -5.57 6.17
C VAL A 127 -6.72 -4.39 7.13
N PHE A 128 -6.43 -3.18 6.63
CA PHE A 128 -6.71 -1.90 7.30
C PHE A 128 -7.37 -0.93 6.31
N ARG A 129 -7.98 0.12 6.82
CA ARG A 129 -8.66 1.14 6.02
C ARG A 129 -7.89 2.45 6.06
N MET A 130 -7.86 3.12 4.91
CA MET A 130 -7.35 4.48 4.77
C MET A 130 -8.45 5.43 4.32
N GLN A 131 -8.46 6.61 4.92
CA GLN A 131 -9.20 7.81 4.47
C GLN A 131 -8.27 9.00 4.68
N GLY A 132 -7.49 9.36 3.64
CA GLY A 132 -6.39 10.31 3.76
C GLY A 132 -5.11 9.65 4.28
N ASP A 133 -4.26 10.42 4.95
CA ASP A 133 -2.98 9.93 5.46
C ASP A 133 -3.17 8.92 6.60
N ALA A 134 -2.33 7.90 6.62
CA ALA A 134 -2.31 6.87 7.66
C ALA A 134 -0.89 6.45 7.98
N ALA A 135 -0.69 5.94 9.20
CA ALA A 135 0.56 5.33 9.64
C ALA A 135 0.27 3.97 10.28
N ILE A 136 1.07 2.97 9.90
CA ILE A 136 1.01 1.63 10.47
C ILE A 136 2.39 1.19 10.94
N ALA A 137 2.43 0.29 11.92
CA ALA A 137 3.66 -0.34 12.40
C ALA A 137 3.67 -1.81 12.00
N ILE A 138 4.79 -2.26 11.42
CA ILE A 138 5.03 -3.66 11.06
C ILE A 138 6.30 -4.13 11.76
N THR A 139 6.21 -5.23 12.48
CA THR A 139 7.35 -5.88 13.10
C THR A 139 7.79 -7.07 12.25
N MET A 140 9.08 -7.07 11.89
CA MET A 140 9.67 -8.17 11.13
C MET A 140 9.76 -9.43 11.97
N ARG A 141 9.50 -10.57 11.36
CA ARG A 141 9.62 -11.91 11.96
C ARG A 141 10.56 -12.75 11.12
N TYR A 142 11.43 -13.47 11.80
CA TYR A 142 12.39 -14.42 11.23
C TYR A 142 12.11 -15.77 11.88
N ILE A 143 12.07 -16.84 11.07
CA ILE A 143 11.75 -18.21 11.51
C ILE A 143 12.99 -19.09 11.36
#